data_433e1da4c344cca049a4341375ee900d
#
_entry.id   433e1da4c344cca049a4341375ee900d
#
_cell.length_a   1.000
_cell.length_b   1.000
_cell.length_c   1.000
_cell.angle_alpha   90.00
_cell.angle_beta   90.00
_cell.angle_gamma   90.00
#
_symmetry.space_group_name_H-M   'P 1'
#
loop_
_entity.id
_entity.type
_entity.pdbx_description
1 polymer ?
#
loop_
_entity_poly.entity_id
_entity_poly.type
_entity_poly.pdbx_seq_one_letter_code
_entity_poly.pdbx_strand_id
1 'polypeptide(L)'
;MKKDPQKKALPAESSEVPVKAHTSQPEHMPSIPSRPRSCVWHQGRLSLRKLCDKDHRCAECPLDKSLSESATKNREARRQGKIPLAPDGRIAFTRERLQLLPKGERPCLLYANGLIDYKICCKNYECIFCEFDRYFSEQHQVHAVVRPLDVLNVRGFRMPQGYYFHLGHTWIRIEENADVSIGLDDFALRLLGPLDHIDAPLIGNTVSQGKPVIIIGRGSHKASVLSPVSGVVSAINLSVKENAAIACEDPYAHGWILKVHTENLRHDLKNLLIGSEAVKQLEQEIERLLREIEMITGVSTITDTDISNVIPSHLPDIGWKRLVRLFL
;
A
#
# COMPACT_ATOMS: atom_id res chain seq x y z
N MET A 1 -71.17 -36.14 19.65
CA MET A 1 -71.68 -35.10 20.55
C MET A 1 -70.62 -34.76 21.57
N LYS A 2 -70.05 -33.54 21.46
CA LYS A 2 -69.67 -32.66 22.57
C LYS A 2 -69.02 -31.41 21.95
N LYS A 3 -69.56 -30.28 22.37
CA LYS A 3 -69.41 -28.93 21.84
C LYS A 3 -68.07 -28.32 22.15
N ASP A 4 -67.51 -27.54 21.17
CA ASP A 4 -66.48 -26.57 21.34
C ASP A 4 -66.94 -25.37 22.21
N PRO A 5 -66.07 -24.79 23.07
CA PRO A 5 -66.33 -23.49 23.66
C PRO A 5 -65.57 -22.39 22.89
N GLN A 6 -66.37 -21.38 22.59
CA GLN A 6 -66.05 -20.12 21.95
C GLN A 6 -64.84 -19.38 22.58
N LYS A 7 -63.90 -18.92 21.75
CA LYS A 7 -62.91 -17.90 22.10
C LYS A 7 -63.59 -16.51 21.96
N LYS A 8 -63.69 -15.82 23.09
CA LYS A 8 -64.07 -14.40 23.17
C LYS A 8 -62.91 -13.54 22.67
N ALA A 9 -63.18 -12.69 21.68
CA ALA A 9 -62.29 -11.62 21.25
C ALA A 9 -62.41 -10.43 22.21
N LEU A 10 -61.30 -9.88 22.65
CA LEU A 10 -61.15 -8.62 23.36
C LEU A 10 -61.08 -7.47 22.36
N PRO A 11 -61.67 -6.31 22.58
CA PRO A 11 -61.56 -5.17 21.68
C PRO A 11 -60.26 -4.44 21.87
N ALA A 12 -59.62 -4.04 20.74
CA ALA A 12 -58.47 -3.18 20.72
C ALA A 12 -58.88 -1.73 20.97
N GLU A 13 -58.46 -1.16 22.09
CA GLU A 13 -58.53 0.28 22.33
C GLU A 13 -57.31 0.95 21.66
N SER A 14 -57.59 1.72 20.63
CA SER A 14 -56.63 2.64 20.01
C SER A 14 -56.60 3.94 20.81
N SER A 15 -55.59 4.14 21.65
CA SER A 15 -55.28 5.43 22.24
C SER A 15 -54.32 6.19 21.32
N GLU A 16 -54.82 7.05 20.47
CA GLU A 16 -54.07 8.06 19.75
C GLU A 16 -53.61 9.14 20.72
N VAL A 17 -52.29 9.18 20.96
CA VAL A 17 -51.65 10.27 21.66
C VAL A 17 -51.32 11.37 20.63
N PRO A 18 -51.77 12.62 20.76
CA PRO A 18 -51.45 13.67 19.82
C PRO A 18 -49.96 14.07 19.95
N VAL A 19 -49.17 13.76 18.94
CA VAL A 19 -47.81 14.28 18.80
C VAL A 19 -47.90 15.75 18.45
N LYS A 20 -47.64 16.63 19.42
CA LYS A 20 -47.38 18.07 19.15
C LYS A 20 -46.11 18.20 18.32
N ALA A 21 -46.25 18.61 17.07
CA ALA A 21 -45.14 19.00 16.23
C ALA A 21 -44.50 20.26 16.83
N HIS A 22 -43.36 20.10 17.50
CA HIS A 22 -42.49 21.21 17.81
C HIS A 22 -41.76 21.58 16.52
N THR A 23 -42.24 22.57 15.81
CA THR A 23 -41.48 23.34 14.82
C THR A 23 -40.44 24.18 15.55
N SER A 24 -39.32 23.56 15.91
CA SER A 24 -38.11 24.32 16.26
C SER A 24 -37.51 24.84 14.97
N GLN A 25 -37.59 26.15 14.77
CA GLN A 25 -36.77 26.84 13.76
C GLN A 25 -35.30 26.48 14.03
N PRO A 26 -34.46 26.23 12.97
CA PRO A 26 -33.05 26.00 13.18
C PRO A 26 -32.45 27.27 13.79
N GLU A 27 -32.03 27.17 15.05
CA GLU A 27 -31.23 28.20 15.69
C GLU A 27 -30.00 28.45 14.82
N HIS A 28 -29.84 29.68 14.42
CA HIS A 28 -28.70 30.19 13.66
C HIS A 28 -27.42 29.93 14.47
N MET A 29 -26.75 28.80 14.19
CA MET A 29 -25.42 28.56 14.75
C MET A 29 -24.52 29.73 14.35
N PRO A 30 -23.85 30.38 15.31
CA PRO A 30 -22.91 31.46 15.00
C PRO A 30 -21.83 30.85 14.10
N SER A 31 -21.67 31.42 12.89
CA SER A 31 -20.62 31.03 11.95
C SER A 31 -19.26 31.24 12.63
N ILE A 32 -18.58 30.16 12.96
CA ILE A 32 -17.19 30.18 13.40
C ILE A 32 -16.42 30.89 12.31
N PRO A 33 -15.69 32.00 12.63
CA PRO A 33 -14.93 32.72 11.63
C PRO A 33 -13.93 31.75 11.01
N SER A 34 -14.14 31.43 9.74
CA SER A 34 -13.29 30.52 9.00
C SER A 34 -11.88 31.11 8.97
N ARG A 35 -10.90 30.37 9.56
CA ARG A 35 -9.49 30.74 9.43
C ARG A 35 -9.18 30.90 7.93
N PRO A 36 -8.44 31.97 7.56
CA PRO A 36 -8.10 32.20 6.16
C PRO A 36 -7.39 30.97 5.60
N ARG A 37 -8.01 30.32 4.61
CA ARG A 37 -7.50 29.09 4.01
C ARG A 37 -6.47 29.41 2.94
N SER A 38 -5.42 28.59 2.85
CA SER A 38 -4.40 28.76 1.82
C SER A 38 -5.00 28.52 0.43
N CYS A 39 -4.65 29.37 -0.54
CA CYS A 39 -5.09 29.21 -1.91
C CYS A 39 -4.48 27.94 -2.54
N VAL A 40 -5.29 27.10 -3.18
CA VAL A 40 -4.84 25.86 -3.87
C VAL A 40 -3.75 26.16 -4.91
N TRP A 41 -3.92 27.23 -5.68
CA TRP A 41 -2.93 27.65 -6.68
C TRP A 41 -1.62 28.15 -6.08
N HIS A 42 -1.66 28.67 -4.86
CA HIS A 42 -0.45 29.03 -4.13
C HIS A 42 0.27 27.78 -3.60
N GLN A 43 -0.46 26.79 -3.09
CA GLN A 43 0.12 25.50 -2.68
C GLN A 43 0.78 24.79 -3.87
N GLY A 44 0.16 24.86 -5.07
CA GLY A 44 0.73 24.41 -6.32
C GLY A 44 1.84 25.31 -6.90
N ARG A 45 2.25 26.37 -6.20
CA ARG A 45 3.27 27.36 -6.64
C ARG A 45 2.96 28.06 -7.96
N LEU A 46 1.70 28.09 -8.36
CA LEU A 46 1.23 28.74 -9.60
C LEU A 46 0.74 30.18 -9.37
N SER A 47 0.60 30.61 -8.12
CA SER A 47 0.13 31.95 -7.75
C SER A 47 0.89 32.48 -6.55
N LEU A 48 1.13 33.81 -6.54
CA LEU A 48 1.67 34.53 -5.37
C LEU A 48 0.61 34.80 -4.30
N ARG A 49 -0.66 34.61 -4.61
CA ARG A 49 -1.78 34.81 -3.67
C ARG A 49 -1.80 33.72 -2.62
N LYS A 50 -1.40 34.03 -1.40
CA LYS A 50 -1.27 33.07 -0.29
C LYS A 50 -2.61 32.60 0.29
N LEU A 51 -3.62 33.46 0.32
CA LEU A 51 -4.91 33.18 0.95
C LEU A 51 -6.03 33.15 -0.08
N CYS A 52 -7.02 32.29 0.16
CA CYS A 52 -8.21 32.18 -0.65
C CYS A 52 -9.29 33.14 -0.13
N ASP A 53 -9.79 34.03 -0.99
CA ASP A 53 -10.85 34.98 -0.71
C ASP A 53 -12.24 34.51 -1.18
N LYS A 54 -12.31 33.29 -1.78
CA LYS A 54 -13.53 32.70 -2.37
C LYS A 54 -13.94 31.39 -1.66
N ASP A 55 -13.42 31.15 -0.49
CA ASP A 55 -13.68 29.92 0.29
C ASP A 55 -13.57 28.63 -0.53
N HIS A 56 -12.52 28.57 -1.37
CA HIS A 56 -12.24 27.47 -2.30
C HIS A 56 -13.30 27.21 -3.39
N ARG A 57 -14.19 28.18 -3.66
CA ARG A 57 -15.09 28.12 -4.81
C ARG A 57 -14.33 28.53 -6.08
N CYS A 58 -13.45 27.63 -6.54
CA CYS A 58 -12.55 27.91 -7.64
C CYS A 58 -13.28 28.21 -8.95
N ALA A 59 -14.43 27.59 -9.22
CA ALA A 59 -15.24 27.86 -10.40
C ALA A 59 -15.68 29.33 -10.56
N GLU A 60 -15.83 30.05 -9.43
CA GLU A 60 -16.18 31.48 -9.38
C GLU A 60 -14.95 32.39 -9.24
N CYS A 61 -13.75 31.83 -9.21
CA CYS A 61 -12.51 32.56 -8.98
C CYS A 61 -11.94 33.12 -10.30
N PRO A 62 -11.75 34.43 -10.41
CA PRO A 62 -11.15 35.03 -11.61
C PRO A 62 -9.73 34.50 -11.90
N LEU A 63 -8.96 34.19 -10.83
CA LEU A 63 -7.62 33.61 -10.95
C LEU A 63 -7.69 32.21 -11.56
N ASP A 64 -8.60 31.34 -11.08
CA ASP A 64 -8.78 30.01 -11.60
C ASP A 64 -9.17 30.01 -13.07
N LYS A 65 -10.11 30.89 -13.44
CA LYS A 65 -10.55 31.07 -14.82
C LYS A 65 -9.39 31.49 -15.73
N SER A 66 -8.62 32.48 -15.32
CA SER A 66 -7.44 32.96 -16.06
C SER A 66 -6.38 31.86 -16.24
N LEU A 67 -6.11 31.09 -15.19
CA LEU A 67 -5.16 29.95 -15.27
C LEU A 67 -5.68 28.84 -16.18
N SER A 68 -6.97 28.52 -16.14
CA SER A 68 -7.61 27.52 -17.00
C SER A 68 -7.56 27.90 -18.48
N GLU A 69 -7.85 29.17 -18.79
CA GLU A 69 -7.74 29.72 -20.14
C GLU A 69 -6.29 29.66 -20.67
N SER A 70 -5.32 30.02 -19.81
CA SER A 70 -3.91 29.96 -20.14
C SER A 70 -3.44 28.50 -20.35
N ALA A 71 -3.91 27.57 -19.50
CA ALA A 71 -3.61 26.16 -19.65
C ALA A 71 -4.15 25.59 -20.95
N THR A 72 -5.34 26.01 -21.38
CA THR A 72 -5.94 25.56 -22.65
C THR A 72 -5.15 26.09 -23.84
N LYS A 73 -4.80 27.37 -23.87
CA LYS A 73 -3.96 27.98 -24.93
C LYS A 73 -2.59 27.30 -25.02
N ASN A 74 -1.97 27.03 -23.89
CA ASN A 74 -0.67 26.39 -23.82
C ASN A 74 -0.70 24.92 -24.24
N ARG A 75 -1.80 24.21 -23.98
CA ARG A 75 -2.01 22.84 -24.48
C ARG A 75 -2.11 22.81 -25.99
N GLU A 76 -2.82 23.76 -26.58
CA GLU A 76 -2.94 23.88 -28.03
C GLU A 76 -1.61 24.25 -28.69
N ALA A 77 -0.86 25.20 -28.11
CA ALA A 77 0.48 25.52 -28.58
C ALA A 77 1.43 24.33 -28.61
N ARG A 78 1.39 23.47 -27.55
CA ARG A 78 2.19 22.23 -27.51
C ARG A 78 1.78 21.23 -28.59
N ARG A 79 0.47 21.07 -28.85
CA ARG A 79 -0.01 20.19 -29.92
C ARG A 79 0.52 20.63 -31.29
N GLN A 80 0.73 21.96 -31.48
CA GLN A 80 1.31 22.54 -32.67
C GLN A 80 2.85 22.57 -32.67
N GLY A 81 3.51 21.94 -31.67
CA GLY A 81 4.97 21.95 -31.53
C GLY A 81 5.56 23.32 -31.17
N LYS A 82 4.73 24.25 -30.71
CA LYS A 82 5.16 25.59 -30.24
C LYS A 82 5.48 25.57 -28.75
N ILE A 83 6.44 26.40 -28.36
CA ILE A 83 6.76 26.61 -26.94
C ILE A 83 5.66 27.51 -26.32
N PRO A 84 5.00 27.05 -25.24
CA PRO A 84 4.00 27.85 -24.55
C PRO A 84 4.59 29.13 -23.95
N LEU A 85 3.94 30.25 -24.19
CA LEU A 85 4.34 31.55 -23.69
C LEU A 85 3.33 32.09 -22.67
N ALA A 86 3.83 32.80 -21.66
CA ALA A 86 3.01 33.59 -20.76
C ALA A 86 2.49 34.86 -21.47
N PRO A 87 1.50 35.59 -20.92
CA PRO A 87 0.96 36.80 -21.52
C PRO A 87 2.00 37.90 -21.80
N ASP A 88 3.10 37.90 -21.07
CA ASP A 88 4.22 38.82 -21.23
C ASP A 88 5.28 38.34 -22.24
N GLY A 89 5.01 37.30 -23.02
CA GLY A 89 5.89 36.75 -24.03
C GLY A 89 7.02 35.85 -23.51
N ARG A 90 7.16 35.68 -22.17
CA ARG A 90 8.13 34.76 -21.59
C ARG A 90 7.66 33.32 -21.70
N ILE A 91 8.60 32.38 -21.65
CA ILE A 91 8.27 30.95 -21.65
C ILE A 91 7.44 30.64 -20.40
N ALA A 92 6.24 30.09 -20.61
CA ALA A 92 5.23 29.90 -19.57
C ALA A 92 5.60 28.87 -18.51
N PHE A 93 6.42 27.88 -18.88
CA PHE A 93 6.76 26.76 -18.02
C PHE A 93 8.24 26.71 -17.72
N THR A 94 8.56 26.46 -16.47
CA THR A 94 9.95 26.35 -16.01
C THR A 94 10.71 25.23 -16.76
N ARG A 95 10.05 24.11 -17.05
CA ARG A 95 10.65 22.98 -17.75
C ARG A 95 11.16 23.37 -19.15
N GLU A 96 10.32 23.99 -19.96
CA GLU A 96 10.68 24.43 -21.31
C GLU A 96 11.79 25.46 -21.29
N ARG A 97 11.77 26.39 -20.35
CA ARG A 97 12.84 27.37 -20.16
C ARG A 97 14.17 26.71 -19.80
N LEU A 98 14.16 25.71 -18.93
CA LEU A 98 15.35 24.99 -18.50
C LEU A 98 15.89 24.08 -19.62
N GLN A 99 15.05 23.58 -20.53
CA GLN A 99 15.47 22.80 -21.68
C GLN A 99 16.25 23.62 -22.73
N LEU A 100 16.14 24.96 -22.71
CA LEU A 100 16.94 25.84 -23.58
C LEU A 100 18.40 25.96 -23.10
N LEU A 101 18.69 25.64 -21.84
CA LEU A 101 20.04 25.65 -21.31
C LEU A 101 20.89 24.51 -21.92
N PRO A 102 22.22 24.66 -21.99
CA PRO A 102 23.12 23.56 -22.34
C PRO A 102 22.90 22.34 -21.40
N LYS A 103 23.08 21.12 -21.89
CA LYS A 103 22.82 19.90 -21.10
C LYS A 103 23.56 19.87 -19.75
N GLY A 104 24.78 20.39 -19.70
CA GLY A 104 25.61 20.45 -18.49
C GLY A 104 25.21 21.54 -17.48
N GLU A 105 24.30 22.45 -17.86
CA GLU A 105 23.85 23.58 -17.02
C GLU A 105 22.39 23.45 -16.59
N ARG A 106 21.71 22.38 -16.95
CA ARG A 106 20.31 22.15 -16.67
C ARG A 106 20.12 21.70 -15.21
N PRO A 107 19.62 22.56 -14.31
CA PRO A 107 19.41 22.14 -12.92
C PRO A 107 18.26 21.13 -12.83
N CYS A 108 18.36 20.18 -11.91
CA CYS A 108 17.26 19.26 -11.59
C CYS A 108 16.03 20.04 -11.09
N LEU A 109 14.82 19.60 -11.43
CA LEU A 109 13.57 20.23 -10.94
C LEU A 109 13.44 20.17 -9.43
N LEU A 110 13.91 19.11 -8.78
CA LEU A 110 13.93 19.00 -7.31
C LEU A 110 14.84 20.07 -6.69
N TYR A 111 16.01 20.34 -7.29
CA TYR A 111 16.88 21.46 -6.89
C TYR A 111 16.24 22.82 -7.15
N ALA A 112 15.68 23.02 -8.34
CA ALA A 112 14.98 24.28 -8.69
C ALA A 112 13.80 24.57 -7.75
N ASN A 113 13.21 23.55 -7.15
CA ASN A 113 12.14 23.65 -6.15
C ASN A 113 12.67 23.72 -4.71
N GLY A 114 13.99 23.71 -4.49
CA GLY A 114 14.60 23.79 -3.15
C GLY A 114 14.41 22.54 -2.29
N LEU A 115 14.20 21.40 -2.91
CA LEU A 115 13.98 20.11 -2.20
C LEU A 115 15.27 19.31 -2.00
N ILE A 116 16.31 19.61 -2.76
CA ILE A 116 17.64 18.97 -2.68
C ILE A 116 18.72 20.02 -2.92
N ASP A 117 19.95 19.67 -2.58
CA ASP A 117 21.14 20.43 -2.98
C ASP A 117 21.36 20.34 -4.51
N TYR A 118 22.32 21.14 -5.00
CA TYR A 118 22.56 21.27 -6.44
C TYR A 118 22.74 19.92 -7.14
N LYS A 119 21.98 19.72 -8.21
CA LYS A 119 22.06 18.56 -9.11
C LYS A 119 21.77 18.97 -10.55
N ILE A 120 22.54 18.46 -11.51
CA ILE A 120 22.32 18.61 -12.95
C ILE A 120 21.32 17.54 -13.42
N CYS A 121 20.38 17.92 -14.28
CA CYS A 121 19.43 16.99 -14.87
C CYS A 121 20.08 16.13 -15.95
N CYS A 122 20.08 14.81 -15.76
CA CYS A 122 20.67 13.84 -16.70
C CYS A 122 19.64 13.19 -17.66
N LYS A 123 18.34 13.41 -17.45
CA LYS A 123 17.24 12.76 -18.20
C LYS A 123 16.36 13.73 -18.99
N ASN A 124 16.87 14.91 -19.33
CA ASN A 124 16.13 15.94 -20.10
C ASN A 124 14.73 16.29 -19.51
N TYR A 125 14.62 16.25 -18.18
CA TYR A 125 13.39 16.46 -17.41
C TYR A 125 12.29 15.40 -17.62
N GLU A 126 12.68 14.22 -18.09
CA GLU A 126 11.81 13.04 -18.11
C GLU A 126 11.90 12.33 -16.74
N CYS A 127 11.35 12.99 -15.71
CA CYS A 127 11.47 12.55 -14.31
C CYS A 127 10.93 11.15 -14.08
N ILE A 128 9.90 10.74 -14.83
CA ILE A 128 9.30 9.41 -14.74
C ILE A 128 10.31 8.27 -15.02
N PHE A 129 11.35 8.55 -15.82
CA PHE A 129 12.44 7.62 -16.14
C PHE A 129 13.73 7.95 -15.38
N CYS A 130 13.67 8.85 -14.40
CA CYS A 130 14.82 9.27 -13.62
C CYS A 130 14.92 8.43 -12.34
N GLU A 131 15.99 7.63 -12.22
CA GLU A 131 16.26 6.82 -11.04
C GLU A 131 16.36 7.65 -9.76
N PHE A 132 16.98 8.85 -9.88
CA PHE A 132 17.11 9.77 -8.76
C PHE A 132 15.74 10.34 -8.32
N ASP A 133 14.86 10.72 -9.27
CA ASP A 133 13.52 11.23 -8.96
C ASP A 133 12.66 10.15 -8.30
N ARG A 134 12.76 8.91 -8.79
CA ARG A 134 12.12 7.76 -8.16
C ARG A 134 12.59 7.55 -6.73
N TYR A 135 13.90 7.46 -6.52
CA TYR A 135 14.48 7.29 -5.18
C TYR A 135 14.05 8.42 -4.23
N PHE A 136 14.09 9.69 -4.70
CA PHE A 136 13.67 10.83 -3.91
C PHE A 136 12.18 10.78 -3.57
N SER A 137 11.32 10.46 -4.54
CA SER A 137 9.87 10.36 -4.35
C SER A 137 9.51 9.28 -3.33
N GLU A 138 10.23 8.16 -3.33
CA GLU A 138 10.01 7.07 -2.37
C GLU A 138 10.35 7.45 -0.94
N GLN A 139 11.46 8.13 -0.74
CA GLN A 139 11.86 8.63 0.58
C GLN A 139 10.79 9.54 1.21
N HIS A 140 9.96 10.18 0.36
CA HIS A 140 8.94 11.14 0.77
C HIS A 140 7.51 10.65 0.57
N GLN A 141 7.33 9.43 0.05
CA GLN A 141 6.01 8.88 -0.19
C GLN A 141 5.44 8.25 1.08
N VAL A 142 4.34 8.81 1.56
CA VAL A 142 3.56 8.20 2.66
C VAL A 142 2.70 7.09 2.06
N HIS A 143 3.06 5.85 2.30
CA HIS A 143 2.25 4.72 1.90
C HIS A 143 1.08 4.55 2.88
N ALA A 144 -0.14 4.50 2.35
CA ALA A 144 -1.31 4.19 3.16
C ALA A 144 -1.19 2.77 3.72
N VAL A 145 -1.39 2.64 5.04
CA VAL A 145 -1.43 1.33 5.70
C VAL A 145 -2.83 0.76 5.54
N VAL A 146 -2.97 -0.27 4.72
CA VAL A 146 -4.23 -0.98 4.52
C VAL A 146 -4.22 -2.24 5.38
N ARG A 147 -5.11 -2.30 6.36
CA ARG A 147 -5.28 -3.47 7.23
C ARG A 147 -6.30 -4.45 6.61
N PRO A 148 -6.05 -5.75 6.67
CA PRO A 148 -7.05 -6.73 6.24
C PRO A 148 -8.27 -6.65 7.16
N LEU A 149 -9.47 -6.73 6.56
CA LEU A 149 -10.73 -6.70 7.31
C LEU A 149 -10.99 -8.03 8.02
N ASP A 150 -10.78 -9.14 7.30
CA ASP A 150 -11.00 -10.49 7.80
C ASP A 150 -9.68 -11.27 7.84
N VAL A 151 -9.32 -11.75 9.02
CA VAL A 151 -8.12 -12.58 9.23
C VAL A 151 -8.56 -13.89 9.86
N LEU A 152 -8.34 -14.98 9.13
CA LEU A 152 -8.56 -16.33 9.63
C LEU A 152 -7.43 -16.72 10.58
N ASN A 153 -7.77 -17.52 11.57
CA ASN A 153 -6.79 -18.24 12.39
C ASN A 153 -6.77 -19.72 11.95
N VAL A 154 -5.65 -20.13 11.36
CA VAL A 154 -5.42 -21.51 10.92
C VAL A 154 -4.42 -22.16 11.86
N ARG A 155 -4.89 -22.88 12.85
CA ARG A 155 -4.07 -23.57 13.89
C ARG A 155 -3.05 -22.63 14.56
N GLY A 156 -3.45 -21.38 14.83
CA GLY A 156 -2.62 -20.35 15.47
C GLY A 156 -1.94 -19.38 14.52
N PHE A 157 -1.92 -19.64 13.21
CA PHE A 157 -1.36 -18.74 12.21
C PHE A 157 -2.43 -17.82 11.61
N ARG A 158 -2.07 -16.56 11.43
CA ARG A 158 -2.93 -15.54 10.83
C ARG A 158 -2.88 -15.64 9.31
N MET A 159 -4.05 -15.67 8.66
CA MET A 159 -4.18 -15.65 7.21
C MET A 159 -5.29 -14.69 6.79
N PRO A 160 -4.98 -13.54 6.19
CA PRO A 160 -6.00 -12.59 5.74
C PRO A 160 -6.75 -13.10 4.51
N GLN A 161 -8.04 -12.84 4.47
CA GLN A 161 -8.85 -13.08 3.28
C GLN A 161 -8.60 -12.00 2.21
N GLY A 162 -8.77 -12.38 0.94
CA GLY A 162 -8.54 -11.45 -0.19
C GLY A 162 -7.08 -11.26 -0.56
N TYR A 163 -6.16 -11.96 0.10
CA TYR A 163 -4.75 -12.03 -0.28
C TYR A 163 -4.48 -13.30 -1.07
N TYR A 164 -3.49 -13.26 -1.95
CA TYR A 164 -2.98 -14.44 -2.64
C TYR A 164 -1.67 -14.88 -2.01
N PHE A 165 -1.42 -16.18 -1.98
CA PHE A 165 -0.26 -16.79 -1.34
C PHE A 165 0.53 -17.63 -2.33
N HIS A 166 1.86 -17.50 -2.28
CA HIS A 166 2.79 -18.32 -3.03
C HIS A 166 3.29 -19.46 -2.15
N LEU A 167 3.62 -20.62 -2.76
CA LEU A 167 4.14 -21.78 -2.04
C LEU A 167 5.45 -21.52 -1.28
N GLY A 168 6.21 -20.50 -1.65
CA GLY A 168 7.39 -20.01 -0.93
C GLY A 168 7.08 -18.95 0.13
N HIS A 169 5.88 -19.00 0.73
CA HIS A 169 5.46 -18.17 1.87
C HIS A 169 5.54 -16.66 1.67
N THR A 170 5.37 -16.21 0.44
CA THR A 170 5.10 -14.81 0.15
C THR A 170 3.62 -14.60 -0.12
N TRP A 171 3.11 -13.47 0.32
CA TRP A 171 1.74 -13.04 -0.01
C TRP A 171 1.76 -11.85 -0.96
N ILE A 172 0.68 -11.69 -1.71
CA ILE A 172 0.39 -10.46 -2.43
C ILE A 172 -0.98 -9.90 -2.06
N ARG A 173 -1.04 -8.58 -2.04
CA ARG A 173 -2.28 -7.81 -2.05
C ARG A 173 -2.30 -6.96 -3.31
N ILE A 174 -3.41 -7.06 -4.06
CA ILE A 174 -3.60 -6.27 -5.28
C ILE A 174 -3.93 -4.83 -4.87
N GLU A 175 -3.19 -3.90 -5.42
CA GLU A 175 -3.39 -2.46 -5.28
C GLU A 175 -4.02 -1.87 -6.54
N GLU A 176 -4.14 -0.56 -6.60
CA GLU A 176 -4.59 0.12 -7.81
C GLU A 176 -3.53 0.05 -8.93
N ASN A 177 -3.96 0.25 -10.17
CA ASN A 177 -3.10 0.36 -11.36
C ASN A 177 -2.17 -0.84 -11.64
N ALA A 178 -2.62 -2.05 -11.33
CA ALA A 178 -1.86 -3.30 -11.49
C ALA A 178 -0.59 -3.39 -10.60
N ASP A 179 -0.47 -2.56 -9.59
CA ASP A 179 0.53 -2.71 -8.55
C ASP A 179 0.11 -3.78 -7.55
N VAL A 180 1.06 -4.52 -7.02
CA VAL A 180 0.85 -5.48 -5.94
C VAL A 180 1.82 -5.23 -4.81
N SER A 181 1.34 -5.24 -3.57
CA SER A 181 2.19 -5.28 -2.38
C SER A 181 2.58 -6.72 -2.08
N ILE A 182 3.84 -6.94 -1.70
CA ILE A 182 4.43 -8.25 -1.42
C ILE A 182 5.02 -8.24 -0.02
N GLY A 183 4.79 -9.31 0.74
CA GLY A 183 5.41 -9.56 2.04
C GLY A 183 5.54 -11.04 2.33
N LEU A 184 6.06 -11.37 3.52
CA LEU A 184 6.12 -12.73 4.03
C LEU A 184 4.87 -13.04 4.85
N ASP A 185 4.40 -14.29 4.81
CA ASP A 185 3.25 -14.71 5.60
C ASP A 185 3.62 -14.96 7.09
N ASP A 186 2.60 -15.03 7.92
CA ASP A 186 2.75 -15.22 9.37
C ASP A 186 3.43 -16.56 9.71
N PHE A 187 3.24 -17.60 8.86
CA PHE A 187 3.87 -18.89 9.04
C PHE A 187 5.39 -18.80 8.88
N ALA A 188 5.87 -18.28 7.75
CA ALA A 188 7.31 -18.13 7.52
C ALA A 188 7.98 -17.25 8.57
N LEU A 189 7.36 -16.14 8.95
CA LEU A 189 7.92 -15.22 9.94
C LEU A 189 8.06 -15.86 11.32
N ARG A 190 7.07 -16.64 11.76
CA ARG A 190 7.16 -17.35 13.03
C ARG A 190 8.11 -18.54 12.97
N LEU A 191 8.14 -19.24 11.82
CA LEU A 191 9.03 -20.36 11.60
C LEU A 191 10.51 -19.96 11.66
N LEU A 192 10.85 -18.84 11.05
CA LEU A 192 12.23 -18.33 11.01
C LEU A 192 12.61 -17.56 12.28
N GLY A 193 11.62 -17.15 13.07
CA GLY A 193 11.80 -16.35 14.27
C GLY A 193 12.12 -14.89 13.94
N PRO A 194 12.51 -14.09 14.93
CA PRO A 194 12.76 -12.67 14.72
C PRO A 194 13.87 -12.46 13.69
N LEU A 195 13.51 -11.76 12.59
CA LEU A 195 14.46 -11.36 11.57
C LEU A 195 15.13 -10.05 11.98
N ASP A 196 16.42 -9.94 11.73
CA ASP A 196 17.19 -8.72 11.94
C ASP A 196 17.53 -8.00 10.64
N HIS A 197 17.29 -8.66 9.51
CA HIS A 197 17.59 -8.10 8.19
C HIS A 197 16.58 -8.57 7.13
N ILE A 198 16.02 -7.59 6.40
CA ILE A 198 15.20 -7.82 5.21
C ILE A 198 15.69 -6.86 4.14
N ASP A 199 16.13 -7.39 2.99
CA ASP A 199 16.57 -6.60 1.87
C ASP A 199 15.78 -6.93 0.61
N ALA A 200 15.52 -5.92 -0.19
CA ALA A 200 14.74 -6.01 -1.42
C ALA A 200 15.52 -5.36 -2.57
N PRO A 201 15.26 -5.74 -3.82
CA PRO A 201 15.90 -5.13 -4.98
C PRO A 201 15.48 -3.65 -5.10
N LEU A 202 16.36 -2.87 -5.70
CA LEU A 202 16.11 -1.45 -5.93
C LEU A 202 14.91 -1.26 -6.88
N ILE A 203 14.25 -0.10 -6.71
CA ILE A 203 13.17 0.32 -7.58
C ILE A 203 13.64 0.41 -9.01
N GLY A 204 12.76 0.01 -9.92
CA GLY A 204 13.06 -0.10 -11.33
C GLY A 204 13.75 -1.41 -11.72
N ASN A 205 14.12 -2.26 -10.77
CA ASN A 205 14.62 -3.60 -11.09
C ASN A 205 13.46 -4.51 -11.52
N THR A 206 13.74 -5.35 -12.50
CA THR A 206 12.80 -6.37 -12.96
C THR A 206 12.88 -7.59 -12.05
N VAL A 207 11.72 -8.14 -11.68
CA VAL A 207 11.57 -9.39 -10.93
C VAL A 207 10.77 -10.40 -11.74
N SER A 208 10.99 -11.69 -11.50
CA SER A 208 10.30 -12.77 -12.20
C SER A 208 9.70 -13.73 -11.19
N GLN A 209 8.47 -14.18 -11.43
CA GLN A 209 7.78 -15.15 -10.59
C GLN A 209 8.63 -16.43 -10.38
N GLY A 210 8.69 -16.92 -9.16
CA GLY A 210 9.46 -18.10 -8.78
C GLY A 210 10.98 -17.90 -8.75
N LYS A 211 11.49 -16.67 -8.90
CA LYS A 211 12.93 -16.37 -8.77
C LYS A 211 13.22 -15.68 -7.43
N PRO A 212 14.41 -15.87 -6.86
CA PRO A 212 14.83 -15.18 -5.64
C PRO A 212 14.76 -13.66 -5.80
N VAL A 213 14.10 -12.99 -4.84
CA VAL A 213 13.91 -11.52 -4.90
C VAL A 213 14.18 -10.83 -3.58
N ILE A 214 13.75 -11.40 -2.46
CA ILE A 214 13.93 -10.83 -1.12
C ILE A 214 15.02 -11.64 -0.41
N ILE A 215 15.92 -10.94 0.27
CA ILE A 215 16.93 -11.58 1.14
C ILE A 215 16.52 -11.32 2.59
N ILE A 216 16.38 -12.38 3.36
CA ILE A 216 16.09 -12.30 4.79
C ILE A 216 17.27 -12.84 5.59
N GLY A 217 17.46 -12.29 6.79
CA GLY A 217 18.57 -12.68 7.64
C GLY A 217 18.23 -12.72 9.13
N ARG A 218 18.96 -13.59 9.85
CA ARG A 218 18.96 -13.69 11.30
C ARG A 218 20.37 -14.04 11.78
N GLY A 219 21.05 -13.11 12.43
CA GLY A 219 22.45 -13.24 12.80
C GLY A 219 23.32 -13.46 11.55
N SER A 220 24.04 -14.56 11.52
CA SER A 220 24.88 -14.96 10.38
C SER A 220 24.16 -15.72 9.27
N HIS A 221 22.88 -16.06 9.49
CA HIS A 221 22.09 -16.85 8.55
C HIS A 221 21.36 -15.96 7.56
N LYS A 222 21.38 -16.35 6.29
CA LYS A 222 20.64 -15.67 5.22
C LYS A 222 19.85 -16.68 4.40
N ALA A 223 18.71 -16.25 3.88
CA ALA A 223 17.89 -17.00 2.94
C ALA A 223 17.34 -16.07 1.87
N SER A 224 17.04 -16.64 0.70
CA SER A 224 16.40 -15.93 -0.40
C SER A 224 14.96 -16.39 -0.51
N VAL A 225 14.04 -15.45 -0.64
CA VAL A 225 12.61 -15.69 -0.80
C VAL A 225 12.20 -15.41 -2.23
N LEU A 226 11.32 -16.24 -2.76
CA LEU A 226 10.90 -16.20 -4.15
C LEU A 226 9.87 -15.09 -4.41
N SER A 227 9.97 -14.46 -5.59
CA SER A 227 8.94 -13.52 -6.04
C SER A 227 7.64 -14.25 -6.37
N PRO A 228 6.50 -13.79 -5.85
CA PRO A 228 5.20 -14.35 -6.20
C PRO A 228 4.68 -13.88 -7.57
N VAL A 229 5.25 -12.83 -8.13
CA VAL A 229 4.83 -12.24 -9.42
C VAL A 229 6.02 -11.79 -10.26
N SER A 230 5.75 -11.51 -11.54
CA SER A 230 6.70 -10.88 -12.47
C SER A 230 6.35 -9.41 -12.68
N GLY A 231 7.35 -8.55 -12.85
CA GLY A 231 7.14 -7.12 -13.09
C GLY A 231 8.35 -6.27 -12.73
N VAL A 232 8.09 -4.99 -12.47
CA VAL A 232 9.10 -4.00 -12.11
C VAL A 232 8.83 -3.50 -10.69
N VAL A 233 9.84 -3.47 -9.85
CA VAL A 233 9.73 -2.94 -8.48
C VAL A 233 9.36 -1.46 -8.54
N SER A 234 8.19 -1.11 -8.01
CA SER A 234 7.64 0.25 -7.99
C SER A 234 7.86 0.96 -6.65
N ALA A 235 7.94 0.21 -5.55
CA ALA A 235 8.22 0.78 -4.22
C ALA A 235 8.90 -0.24 -3.29
N ILE A 236 9.60 0.27 -2.25
CA ILE A 236 10.21 -0.52 -1.18
C ILE A 236 9.74 0.05 0.16
N ASN A 237 9.46 -0.82 1.12
CA ASN A 237 9.14 -0.39 2.48
C ASN A 237 10.44 -0.13 3.27
N LEU A 238 10.83 1.13 3.33
CA LEU A 238 12.04 1.53 4.05
C LEU A 238 11.95 1.25 5.56
N SER A 239 10.75 1.37 6.15
CA SER A 239 10.56 1.06 7.57
C SER A 239 10.88 -0.40 7.89
N VAL A 240 10.46 -1.34 7.05
CA VAL A 240 10.80 -2.78 7.20
C VAL A 240 12.27 -3.05 6.90
N LYS A 241 12.86 -2.33 5.95
CA LYS A 241 14.30 -2.44 5.64
C LYS A 241 15.16 -1.95 6.82
N GLU A 242 14.75 -0.89 7.50
CA GLU A 242 15.45 -0.34 8.66
C GLU A 242 15.18 -1.17 9.93
N ASN A 243 13.96 -1.70 10.07
CA ASN A 243 13.55 -2.50 11.21
C ASN A 243 12.72 -3.71 10.76
N ALA A 244 13.37 -4.84 10.58
CA ALA A 244 12.74 -6.09 10.14
C ALA A 244 11.68 -6.63 11.10
N ALA A 245 11.70 -6.23 12.39
CA ALA A 245 10.70 -6.64 13.37
C ALA A 245 9.28 -6.21 12.99
N ILE A 246 9.12 -5.11 12.26
CA ILE A 246 7.81 -4.64 11.77
C ILE A 246 7.11 -5.73 10.94
N ALA A 247 7.84 -6.46 10.11
CA ALA A 247 7.28 -7.55 9.33
C ALA A 247 6.77 -8.70 10.21
N CYS A 248 7.46 -8.98 11.33
CA CYS A 248 7.04 -10.02 12.28
C CYS A 248 5.82 -9.60 13.12
N GLU A 249 5.75 -8.35 13.52
CA GLU A 249 4.65 -7.83 14.35
C GLU A 249 3.35 -7.70 13.56
N ASP A 250 3.41 -7.13 12.38
CA ASP A 250 2.24 -6.88 11.52
C ASP A 250 2.51 -7.27 10.04
N PRO A 251 2.55 -8.58 9.74
CA PRO A 251 2.94 -9.08 8.43
C PRO A 251 2.12 -8.53 7.26
N TYR A 252 0.83 -8.28 7.48
CA TYR A 252 -0.15 -8.07 6.41
C TYR A 252 -0.57 -6.61 6.22
N ALA A 253 -0.16 -5.70 7.11
CA ALA A 253 -0.43 -4.28 6.94
C ALA A 253 0.86 -3.45 6.87
N HIS A 254 1.63 -3.35 7.95
CA HIS A 254 2.90 -2.61 7.96
C HIS A 254 4.08 -3.42 7.39
N GLY A 255 3.98 -4.75 7.40
CA GLY A 255 5.06 -5.69 7.05
C GLY A 255 5.19 -5.99 5.55
N TRP A 256 4.54 -5.23 4.66
CA TRP A 256 4.86 -5.34 3.24
C TRP A 256 6.33 -4.95 2.99
N ILE A 257 6.99 -5.61 2.06
CA ILE A 257 8.43 -5.44 1.82
C ILE A 257 8.68 -4.62 0.57
N LEU A 258 8.02 -4.98 -0.53
CA LEU A 258 8.13 -4.28 -1.80
C LEU A 258 6.79 -4.23 -2.54
N LYS A 259 6.66 -3.29 -3.47
CA LYS A 259 5.57 -3.25 -4.45
C LYS A 259 6.13 -3.51 -5.84
N VAL A 260 5.35 -4.22 -6.64
CA VAL A 260 5.69 -4.57 -8.01
C VAL A 260 4.58 -4.12 -8.94
N HIS A 261 4.94 -3.38 -9.97
CA HIS A 261 4.05 -3.12 -11.10
C HIS A 261 4.09 -4.30 -12.05
N THR A 262 2.96 -4.98 -12.22
CA THR A 262 2.87 -6.21 -13.00
C THR A 262 2.28 -5.92 -14.38
N GLU A 263 2.90 -6.44 -15.44
CA GLU A 263 2.36 -6.34 -16.80
C GLU A 263 1.31 -7.41 -17.08
N ASN A 264 1.40 -8.57 -16.43
CA ASN A 264 0.52 -9.71 -16.67
C ASN A 264 0.07 -10.40 -15.37
N LEU A 265 -0.49 -9.62 -14.45
CA LEU A 265 -0.98 -10.09 -13.16
C LEU A 265 -1.90 -11.31 -13.29
N ARG A 266 -2.80 -11.32 -14.28
CA ARG A 266 -3.73 -12.43 -14.50
C ARG A 266 -3.03 -13.77 -14.79
N HIS A 267 -1.87 -13.74 -15.41
CA HIS A 267 -1.07 -14.94 -15.64
C HIS A 267 -0.44 -15.41 -14.33
N ASP A 268 0.15 -14.51 -13.57
CA ASP A 268 0.87 -14.85 -12.35
C ASP A 268 -0.07 -15.36 -11.25
N LEU A 269 -1.29 -14.82 -11.16
CA LEU A 269 -2.31 -15.28 -10.20
C LEU A 269 -2.70 -16.75 -10.35
N LYS A 270 -2.51 -17.36 -11.51
CA LYS A 270 -2.81 -18.80 -11.73
C LYS A 270 -1.92 -19.74 -10.91
N ASN A 271 -0.74 -19.26 -10.52
CA ASN A 271 0.23 -19.99 -9.73
C ASN A 271 0.18 -19.65 -8.24
N LEU A 272 -0.81 -18.86 -7.83
CA LEU A 272 -1.00 -18.42 -6.46
C LEU A 272 -2.28 -19.01 -5.88
N LEU A 273 -2.30 -19.18 -4.58
CA LEU A 273 -3.42 -19.74 -3.84
C LEU A 273 -4.24 -18.63 -3.19
N ILE A 274 -5.55 -18.81 -3.12
CA ILE A 274 -6.45 -17.87 -2.44
C ILE A 274 -7.56 -18.62 -1.68
N GLY A 275 -8.07 -18.03 -0.61
CA GLY A 275 -9.23 -18.55 0.14
C GLY A 275 -8.98 -19.96 0.67
N SER A 276 -9.89 -20.90 0.41
CA SER A 276 -9.83 -22.27 0.92
C SER A 276 -8.62 -23.07 0.43
N GLU A 277 -8.11 -22.77 -0.76
CA GLU A 277 -6.90 -23.44 -1.28
C GLU A 277 -5.67 -23.04 -0.48
N ALA A 278 -5.55 -21.77 -0.15
CA ALA A 278 -4.45 -21.25 0.67
C ALA A 278 -4.52 -21.80 2.12
N VAL A 279 -5.72 -21.89 2.69
CA VAL A 279 -5.93 -22.52 4.01
C VAL A 279 -5.47 -23.96 4.02
N LYS A 280 -5.93 -24.75 3.04
CA LYS A 280 -5.55 -26.15 2.92
C LYS A 280 -4.05 -26.36 2.73
N GLN A 281 -3.40 -25.51 1.94
CA GLN A 281 -1.96 -25.55 1.78
C GLN A 281 -1.24 -25.25 3.11
N LEU A 282 -1.67 -24.22 3.84
CA LEU A 282 -1.09 -23.89 5.14
C LEU A 282 -1.25 -25.04 6.15
N GLU A 283 -2.40 -25.68 6.18
CA GLU A 283 -2.62 -26.87 7.02
C GLU A 283 -1.62 -28.00 6.69
N GLN A 284 -1.37 -28.27 5.40
CA GLN A 284 -0.38 -29.26 4.95
C GLN A 284 1.05 -28.90 5.38
N GLU A 285 1.42 -27.61 5.28
CA GLU A 285 2.74 -27.14 5.73
C GLU A 285 2.89 -27.25 7.27
N ILE A 286 1.84 -26.95 8.01
CA ILE A 286 1.82 -27.14 9.47
C ILE A 286 1.99 -28.63 9.81
N GLU A 287 1.28 -29.54 9.15
CA GLU A 287 1.45 -30.96 9.36
C GLU A 287 2.85 -31.47 9.00
N ARG A 288 3.44 -30.91 7.95
CA ARG A 288 4.81 -31.21 7.55
C ARG A 288 5.79 -30.77 8.63
N LEU A 289 5.60 -29.57 9.19
CA LEU A 289 6.42 -29.05 10.28
C LEU A 289 6.31 -29.93 11.54
N LEU A 290 5.10 -30.35 11.91
CA LEU A 290 4.86 -31.21 13.05
C LEU A 290 5.59 -32.56 12.91
N ARG A 291 5.53 -33.16 11.72
CA ARG A 291 6.28 -34.41 11.45
C ARG A 291 7.80 -34.20 11.57
N GLU A 292 8.32 -33.05 11.14
CA GLU A 292 9.74 -32.72 11.30
C GLU A 292 10.13 -32.56 12.77
N ILE A 293 9.27 -31.92 13.59
CA ILE A 293 9.47 -31.80 15.03
C ILE A 293 9.47 -33.18 15.69
N GLU A 294 8.47 -34.01 15.41
CA GLU A 294 8.35 -35.36 15.93
C GLU A 294 9.57 -36.25 15.60
N MET A 295 10.06 -36.19 14.36
CA MET A 295 11.25 -36.94 13.96
C MET A 295 12.52 -36.53 14.72
N ILE A 296 12.63 -35.27 15.14
CA ILE A 296 13.83 -34.76 15.82
C ILE A 296 13.73 -34.93 17.33
N THR A 297 12.56 -34.65 17.91
CA THR A 297 12.37 -34.62 19.36
C THR A 297 11.84 -35.93 19.95
N GLY A 298 11.28 -36.79 19.12
CA GLY A 298 10.58 -38.02 19.57
C GLY A 298 9.27 -37.75 20.32
N VAL A 299 8.81 -36.50 20.36
CA VAL A 299 7.58 -36.10 21.07
C VAL A 299 6.41 -36.10 20.12
N SER A 300 5.50 -37.09 20.29
CA SER A 300 4.35 -37.35 19.41
C SER A 300 3.08 -36.57 19.76
N THR A 301 3.10 -35.73 20.82
CA THR A 301 1.89 -35.11 21.36
C THR A 301 1.94 -33.59 21.31
N ILE A 302 1.85 -33.02 20.12
CA ILE A 302 1.41 -31.63 19.98
C ILE A 302 -0.09 -31.69 19.67
N THR A 303 -0.91 -31.65 20.73
CA THR A 303 -2.35 -31.59 20.61
C THR A 303 -2.79 -30.19 20.13
N ASP A 304 -3.68 -30.15 19.36
CA ASP A 304 -4.43 -29.41 18.35
C ASP A 304 -4.77 -27.93 18.60
N THR A 305 -4.32 -27.22 19.62
CA THR A 305 -5.00 -25.95 19.91
C THR A 305 -4.23 -24.65 19.65
N ASP A 306 -2.94 -24.63 19.66
CA ASP A 306 -2.17 -23.43 19.26
C ASP A 306 -0.70 -23.76 19.00
N ILE A 307 -0.48 -24.33 17.83
CA ILE A 307 0.83 -24.81 17.40
C ILE A 307 1.82 -23.64 17.32
N SER A 308 1.34 -22.45 17.02
CA SER A 308 2.18 -21.27 16.85
C SER A 308 2.95 -20.89 18.12
N ASN A 309 2.44 -21.26 19.29
CA ASN A 309 3.10 -21.02 20.57
C ASN A 309 4.11 -22.12 20.94
N VAL A 310 3.95 -23.32 20.38
CA VAL A 310 4.83 -24.48 20.62
C VAL A 310 6.06 -24.45 19.73
N ILE A 311 5.91 -23.99 18.50
CA ILE A 311 6.98 -23.93 17.49
C ILE A 311 8.25 -23.24 18.01
N PRO A 312 8.22 -22.06 18.61
CA PRO A 312 9.44 -21.35 19.02
C PRO A 312 10.35 -22.15 19.95
N SER A 313 9.79 -23.06 20.77
CA SER A 313 10.59 -23.89 21.69
C SER A 313 11.36 -25.00 20.98
N HIS A 314 10.89 -25.47 19.79
CA HIS A 314 11.48 -26.57 19.04
C HIS A 314 12.27 -26.13 17.79
N LEU A 315 12.16 -24.85 17.39
CA LEU A 315 12.89 -24.33 16.23
C LEU A 315 14.42 -24.45 16.35
N PRO A 316 15.04 -24.24 17.52
CA PRO A 316 16.48 -24.41 17.68
C PRO A 316 16.96 -25.82 17.32
N ASP A 317 16.15 -26.84 17.62
CA ASP A 317 16.48 -28.27 17.40
C ASP A 317 16.49 -28.61 15.90
N ILE A 318 15.58 -27.98 15.11
CA ILE A 318 15.52 -28.18 13.64
C ILE A 318 16.66 -27.45 12.94
N GLY A 319 16.98 -26.25 13.38
CA GLY A 319 18.00 -25.38 12.83
C GLY A 319 17.58 -24.64 11.54
N TRP A 320 18.03 -23.39 11.42
CA TRP A 320 17.69 -22.47 10.33
C TRP A 320 17.83 -23.05 8.91
N LYS A 321 19.00 -23.68 8.61
CA LYS A 321 19.25 -24.21 7.26
C LYS A 321 18.25 -25.27 6.83
N ARG A 322 17.80 -26.10 7.76
CA ARG A 322 16.81 -27.13 7.49
C ARG A 322 15.44 -26.53 7.25
N LEU A 323 15.03 -25.57 8.08
CA LEU A 323 13.77 -24.84 7.94
C LEU A 323 13.68 -24.13 6.58
N VAL A 324 14.71 -23.39 6.20
CA VAL A 324 14.76 -22.69 4.90
C VAL A 324 14.65 -23.69 3.73
N ARG A 325 15.38 -24.82 3.78
CA ARG A 325 15.33 -25.80 2.71
C ARG A 325 13.97 -26.51 2.57
N LEU A 326 13.23 -26.64 3.67
CA LEU A 326 11.95 -27.33 3.68
C LEU A 326 10.79 -26.42 3.28
N PHE A 327 10.85 -25.13 3.62
CA PHE A 327 9.70 -24.24 3.55
C PHE A 327 9.89 -22.99 2.68
N LEU A 328 11.12 -22.62 2.30
CA LEU A 328 11.45 -21.50 1.41
C LEU A 328 12.22 -21.97 0.17
#